data_a9480d9bb194a676d9810565b174b5cb
#
_entry.id   a9480d9bb194a676d9810565b174b5cb
#
_cell.length_a   1.000
_cell.length_b   1.000
_cell.length_c   1.000
_cell.angle_alpha   90.00
_cell.angle_beta   90.00
_cell.angle_gamma   90.00
#
_symmetry.space_group_name_H-M   'P 1'
#
loop_
_entity.id
_entity.type
_entity.pdbx_description
1 polymer ?
#
loop_
_entity_poly.entity_id
_entity_poly.type
_entity_poly.pdbx_seq_one_letter_code
_entity_poly.pdbx_strand_id
1 'polypeptide(L)'
;MIRKQNFNIPGAKGRGMLMDLTYDDTNKFAPLIIFAHGFKGFKDWGTHNLLAQYFAEHGFRFLKFNFSHNGTTTDKPLDFTNLIAFADNTFTIELEDLNAVINFAWNGSSMPAASTIYLIGHSMGGGISIIKTAEDVRIKKLVTMASISGFSNLWPKKAEEQWRLQGMMYVHNARTKQEMPLKVTLLHDLDKNQARLNIAAQAALVTQPWLIVHGDADTSVPLTHAEELKAAQPHAELLVIPGGDHTFGASHPWLNSTLPAPLMQFCEKVLQFLSNN
;
A
#
# COMPACT_ATOMS: atom_id res chain seq x y z
N MET A 1 9.98 -9.61 -23.17
CA MET A 1 10.20 -8.13 -23.15
C MET A 1 9.27 -7.53 -22.11
N ILE A 2 9.79 -6.63 -21.25
CA ILE A 2 8.95 -5.98 -20.24
C ILE A 2 7.98 -4.98 -20.91
N ARG A 3 6.71 -5.08 -20.55
CA ARG A 3 5.60 -4.25 -21.02
C ARG A 3 4.94 -3.55 -19.85
N LYS A 4 4.35 -2.39 -20.14
CA LYS A 4 3.50 -1.65 -19.20
C LYS A 4 2.14 -1.37 -19.85
N GLN A 5 1.06 -1.72 -19.16
CA GLN A 5 -0.32 -1.50 -19.59
C GLN A 5 -1.06 -0.69 -18.53
N ASN A 6 -1.73 0.37 -18.98
CA ASN A 6 -2.48 1.27 -18.08
C ASN A 6 -3.97 0.93 -18.11
N PHE A 7 -4.62 1.12 -16.95
CA PHE A 7 -6.07 0.95 -16.81
C PHE A 7 -6.65 2.09 -15.96
N ASN A 8 -7.93 2.31 -16.13
CA ASN A 8 -8.73 3.18 -15.26
C ASN A 8 -10.00 2.41 -14.92
N ILE A 9 -10.20 2.12 -13.64
CA ILE A 9 -11.37 1.38 -13.16
C ILE A 9 -12.14 2.21 -12.13
N PRO A 10 -13.44 1.99 -11.97
CA PRO A 10 -14.18 2.63 -10.89
C PRO A 10 -13.73 2.07 -9.53
N GLY A 11 -13.36 2.94 -8.62
CA GLY A 11 -13.15 2.67 -7.21
C GLY A 11 -14.39 3.01 -6.38
N ALA A 12 -14.20 3.18 -5.08
CA ALA A 12 -15.25 3.56 -4.15
C ALA A 12 -15.99 4.81 -4.62
N LYS A 13 -17.31 4.82 -4.41
CA LYS A 13 -18.22 5.90 -4.84
C LYS A 13 -18.13 6.21 -6.36
N GLY A 14 -17.71 5.24 -7.18
CA GLY A 14 -17.58 5.39 -8.63
C GLY A 14 -16.43 6.29 -9.10
N ARG A 15 -15.52 6.71 -8.20
CA ARG A 15 -14.38 7.55 -8.55
C ARG A 15 -13.31 6.72 -9.27
N GLY A 16 -12.78 7.25 -10.39
CA GLY A 16 -11.78 6.55 -11.19
C GLY A 16 -10.46 6.32 -10.44
N MET A 17 -9.92 5.12 -10.60
CA MET A 17 -8.61 4.72 -10.11
C MET A 17 -7.68 4.41 -11.27
N LEU A 18 -6.59 5.17 -11.39
CA LEU A 18 -5.52 4.82 -12.33
C LEU A 18 -4.68 3.70 -11.77
N MET A 19 -4.38 2.74 -12.61
CA MET A 19 -3.47 1.65 -12.29
C MET A 19 -2.65 1.25 -13.51
N ASP A 20 -1.52 0.60 -13.29
CA ASP A 20 -0.72 0.00 -14.36
C ASP A 20 -0.18 -1.36 -13.96
N LEU A 21 -0.10 -2.22 -14.96
CA LEU A 21 0.46 -3.56 -14.91
C LEU A 21 1.81 -3.56 -15.63
N THR A 22 2.88 -3.94 -14.94
CA THR A 22 4.19 -4.22 -15.54
C THR A 22 4.42 -5.73 -15.56
N TYR A 23 4.80 -6.29 -16.70
CA TYR A 23 4.93 -7.74 -16.88
C TYR A 23 5.87 -8.09 -18.04
N ASP A 24 6.39 -9.32 -18.05
CA ASP A 24 7.05 -9.86 -19.23
C ASP A 24 6.01 -10.45 -20.19
N ASP A 25 6.00 -10.00 -21.46
CA ASP A 25 5.06 -10.45 -22.49
C ASP A 25 5.25 -11.93 -22.88
N THR A 26 6.35 -12.56 -22.50
CA THR A 26 6.57 -14.01 -22.63
C THR A 26 5.91 -14.83 -21.54
N ASN A 27 5.51 -14.20 -20.41
CA ASN A 27 4.87 -14.87 -19.25
C ASN A 27 3.65 -14.10 -18.72
N LYS A 28 2.63 -13.97 -19.56
CA LYS A 28 1.41 -13.19 -19.27
C LYS A 28 0.52 -13.77 -18.15
N PHE A 29 0.76 -15.01 -17.73
CA PHE A 29 0.01 -15.71 -16.70
C PHE A 29 0.81 -15.90 -15.40
N ALA A 30 1.96 -15.25 -15.29
CA ALA A 30 2.76 -15.24 -14.06
C ALA A 30 1.92 -14.83 -12.83
N PRO A 31 2.33 -15.25 -11.61
CA PRO A 31 1.71 -14.75 -10.37
C PRO A 31 1.67 -13.24 -10.33
N LEU A 32 0.59 -12.69 -9.80
CA LEU A 32 0.36 -11.25 -9.75
C LEU A 32 0.69 -10.69 -8.37
N ILE A 33 1.54 -9.69 -8.32
CA ILE A 33 1.75 -8.82 -7.17
C ILE A 33 0.85 -7.59 -7.32
N ILE A 34 0.01 -7.29 -6.33
CA ILE A 34 -0.71 -6.03 -6.21
C ILE A 34 0.00 -5.19 -5.16
N PHE A 35 0.33 -3.95 -5.50
CA PHE A 35 1.04 -3.01 -4.62
C PHE A 35 0.13 -1.87 -4.16
N ALA A 36 -0.04 -1.75 -2.83
CA ALA A 36 -0.81 -0.70 -2.16
C ALA A 36 0.13 0.34 -1.54
N HIS A 37 0.06 1.58 -2.03
CA HIS A 37 0.89 2.69 -1.54
C HIS A 37 0.44 3.23 -0.17
N GLY A 38 1.32 4.00 0.49
CA GLY A 38 1.06 4.60 1.79
C GLY A 38 0.28 5.93 1.74
N PHE A 39 0.03 6.50 2.92
CA PHE A 39 -0.61 7.80 3.11
C PHE A 39 0.18 8.92 2.42
N LYS A 40 -0.50 9.83 1.75
CA LYS A 40 0.10 10.88 0.88
C LYS A 40 1.00 10.30 -0.23
N GLY A 41 0.76 9.04 -0.61
CA GLY A 41 1.44 8.36 -1.70
C GLY A 41 0.60 8.29 -2.97
N PHE A 42 1.21 7.77 -4.01
CA PHE A 42 0.59 7.44 -5.29
C PHE A 42 1.40 6.35 -6.01
N LYS A 43 0.79 5.70 -6.99
CA LYS A 43 1.34 4.51 -7.65
C LYS A 43 2.74 4.70 -8.29
N ASP A 44 3.08 5.91 -8.75
CA ASP A 44 4.35 6.23 -9.42
C ASP A 44 5.30 7.03 -8.50
N TRP A 45 5.13 6.94 -7.18
CA TRP A 45 6.00 7.62 -6.24
C TRP A 45 7.42 7.04 -6.26
N GLY A 46 8.42 7.92 -6.38
CA GLY A 46 9.84 7.56 -6.26
C GLY A 46 10.24 6.38 -7.13
N THR A 47 10.58 5.29 -6.47
CA THR A 47 11.13 4.07 -7.07
C THR A 47 10.08 3.04 -7.50
N HIS A 48 8.77 3.31 -7.36
CA HIS A 48 7.74 2.28 -7.59
C HIS A 48 7.73 1.72 -9.02
N ASN A 49 8.16 2.51 -10.02
CA ASN A 49 8.32 1.99 -11.39
C ASN A 49 9.50 1.02 -11.52
N LEU A 50 10.63 1.30 -10.83
CA LEU A 50 11.78 0.39 -10.80
C LEU A 50 11.45 -0.89 -10.02
N LEU A 51 10.68 -0.76 -8.92
CA LEU A 51 10.19 -1.90 -8.16
C LEU A 51 9.33 -2.82 -9.04
N ALA A 52 8.39 -2.24 -9.79
CA ALA A 52 7.53 -2.98 -10.72
C ALA A 52 8.34 -3.68 -11.83
N GLN A 53 9.34 -3.00 -12.38
CA GLN A 53 10.23 -3.57 -13.38
C GLN A 53 11.04 -4.73 -12.80
N TYR A 54 11.64 -4.56 -11.63
CA TYR A 54 12.41 -5.61 -10.95
C TYR A 54 11.61 -6.92 -10.83
N PHE A 55 10.39 -6.86 -10.28
CA PHE A 55 9.57 -8.07 -10.14
C PHE A 55 9.10 -8.63 -11.48
N ALA A 56 8.84 -7.79 -12.48
CA ALA A 56 8.48 -8.26 -13.81
C ALA A 56 9.64 -9.01 -14.50
N GLU A 57 10.87 -8.54 -14.33
CA GLU A 57 12.09 -9.20 -14.83
C GLU A 57 12.36 -10.53 -14.12
N HIS A 58 11.80 -10.72 -12.90
CA HIS A 58 11.96 -11.94 -12.11
C HIS A 58 10.72 -12.85 -12.14
N GLY A 59 9.87 -12.74 -13.17
CA GLY A 59 8.82 -13.70 -13.44
C GLY A 59 7.49 -13.45 -12.72
N PHE A 60 7.23 -12.22 -12.30
CA PHE A 60 5.96 -11.80 -11.74
C PHE A 60 5.26 -10.78 -12.65
N ARG A 61 3.96 -10.65 -12.49
CA ARG A 61 3.21 -9.46 -12.94
C ARG A 61 3.10 -8.51 -11.75
N PHE A 62 3.28 -7.21 -11.98
CA PHE A 62 3.23 -6.21 -10.91
C PHE A 62 2.19 -5.14 -11.24
N LEU A 63 1.12 -5.07 -10.44
CA LEU A 63 0.01 -4.12 -10.57
C LEU A 63 0.08 -3.11 -9.44
N LYS A 64 0.21 -1.84 -9.78
CA LYS A 64 0.13 -0.72 -8.83
C LYS A 64 -0.98 0.23 -9.21
N PHE A 65 -1.61 0.86 -8.24
CA PHE A 65 -2.80 1.69 -8.42
C PHE A 65 -2.79 2.90 -7.50
N ASN A 66 -3.54 3.93 -7.86
CA ASN A 66 -3.89 5.04 -6.98
C ASN A 66 -5.20 4.71 -6.29
N PHE A 67 -5.24 4.82 -4.96
CA PHE A 67 -6.52 4.82 -4.25
C PHE A 67 -7.40 5.96 -4.77
N SER A 68 -8.70 5.74 -4.90
CA SER A 68 -9.65 6.67 -5.54
C SER A 68 -9.71 8.04 -4.88
N HIS A 69 -9.40 8.09 -3.58
CA HIS A 69 -9.45 9.31 -2.76
C HIS A 69 -8.06 9.75 -2.28
N ASN A 70 -6.97 9.33 -2.94
CA ASN A 70 -5.61 9.73 -2.53
C ASN A 70 -5.26 11.19 -2.83
N GLY A 71 -6.16 11.93 -3.49
CA GLY A 71 -5.97 13.34 -3.82
C GLY A 71 -5.37 13.60 -5.21
N THR A 72 -4.95 12.57 -5.95
CA THR A 72 -4.55 12.71 -7.35
C THR A 72 -5.76 12.65 -8.28
N THR A 73 -5.57 12.99 -9.56
CA THR A 73 -6.58 12.87 -10.60
C THR A 73 -6.03 12.05 -11.78
N THR A 74 -6.90 11.62 -12.68
CA THR A 74 -6.50 10.83 -13.85
C THR A 74 -5.59 11.61 -14.81
N ASP A 75 -5.75 12.92 -14.90
CA ASP A 75 -4.96 13.85 -15.72
C ASP A 75 -3.71 14.37 -14.98
N LYS A 76 -3.70 14.33 -13.64
CA LYS A 76 -2.55 14.71 -12.81
C LYS A 76 -2.23 13.63 -11.77
N PRO A 77 -1.72 12.48 -12.20
CA PRO A 77 -1.57 11.30 -11.33
C PRO A 77 -0.40 11.40 -10.34
N LEU A 78 0.46 12.42 -10.44
CA LEU A 78 1.62 12.65 -9.58
C LEU A 78 1.43 13.79 -8.58
N ASP A 79 0.32 14.56 -8.73
CA ASP A 79 0.06 15.77 -7.96
C ASP A 79 -1.25 15.67 -7.17
N PHE A 80 -1.23 16.15 -5.93
CA PHE A 80 -2.44 16.23 -5.10
C PHE A 80 -3.27 17.45 -5.46
N THR A 81 -4.01 17.37 -6.57
CA THR A 81 -4.84 18.46 -7.09
C THR A 81 -6.29 18.38 -6.66
N ASN A 82 -6.73 17.23 -6.13
CA ASN A 82 -8.09 17.03 -5.63
C ASN A 82 -8.12 16.86 -4.11
N LEU A 83 -7.89 17.97 -3.40
CA LEU A 83 -7.89 17.95 -1.94
C LEU A 83 -9.27 17.68 -1.32
N ILE A 84 -10.36 17.89 -2.07
CA ILE A 84 -11.72 17.53 -1.62
C ILE A 84 -11.83 16.00 -1.52
N ALA A 85 -11.38 15.28 -2.56
CA ALA A 85 -11.36 13.83 -2.52
C ALA A 85 -10.46 13.30 -1.39
N PHE A 86 -9.28 13.91 -1.21
CA PHE A 86 -8.37 13.55 -0.14
C PHE A 86 -9.01 13.74 1.26
N ALA A 87 -9.75 14.85 1.44
CA ALA A 87 -10.47 15.13 2.68
C ALA A 87 -11.60 14.13 2.95
N ASP A 88 -12.26 13.63 1.90
CA ASP A 88 -13.38 12.69 1.97
C ASP A 88 -12.94 11.22 2.09
N ASN A 89 -11.62 10.96 2.09
CA ASN A 89 -11.08 9.60 2.22
C ASN A 89 -11.36 9.00 3.58
N THR A 90 -11.57 7.67 3.60
CA THR A 90 -11.64 6.85 4.81
C THR A 90 -10.95 5.51 4.58
N PHE A 91 -10.62 4.77 5.62
CA PHE A 91 -9.97 3.47 5.46
C PHE A 91 -10.93 2.41 4.90
N THR A 92 -12.23 2.54 5.15
CA THR A 92 -13.24 1.70 4.48
C THR A 92 -13.26 1.94 2.97
N ILE A 93 -13.13 3.20 2.51
CA ILE A 93 -12.99 3.54 1.08
C ILE A 93 -11.75 2.84 0.48
N GLU A 94 -10.62 2.87 1.16
CA GLU A 94 -9.40 2.22 0.66
C GLU A 94 -9.50 0.69 0.60
N LEU A 95 -10.21 0.08 1.55
CA LEU A 95 -10.52 -1.35 1.51
C LEU A 95 -11.46 -1.71 0.36
N GLU A 96 -12.44 -0.85 0.03
CA GLU A 96 -13.32 -0.99 -1.13
C GLU A 96 -12.53 -0.87 -2.44
N ASP A 97 -11.62 0.11 -2.53
CA ASP A 97 -10.74 0.32 -3.67
C ASP A 97 -9.84 -0.91 -3.92
N LEU A 98 -9.16 -1.40 -2.87
CA LEU A 98 -8.31 -2.58 -3.00
C LEU A 98 -9.13 -3.81 -3.39
N ASN A 99 -10.36 -3.96 -2.89
CA ASN A 99 -11.28 -5.01 -3.32
C ASN A 99 -11.65 -4.90 -4.81
N ALA A 100 -11.88 -3.69 -5.31
CA ALA A 100 -12.16 -3.47 -6.73
C ALA A 100 -10.95 -3.86 -7.61
N VAL A 101 -9.72 -3.54 -7.18
CA VAL A 101 -8.47 -3.94 -7.87
C VAL A 101 -8.31 -5.46 -7.88
N ILE A 102 -8.53 -6.14 -6.75
CA ILE A 102 -8.47 -7.60 -6.67
C ILE A 102 -9.53 -8.25 -7.59
N ASN A 103 -10.76 -7.75 -7.58
CA ASN A 103 -11.83 -8.24 -8.44
C ASN A 103 -11.50 -8.06 -9.93
N PHE A 104 -10.96 -6.90 -10.31
CA PHE A 104 -10.52 -6.62 -11.68
C PHE A 104 -9.45 -7.63 -12.14
N ALA A 105 -8.44 -7.85 -11.31
CA ALA A 105 -7.36 -8.78 -11.59
C ALA A 105 -7.83 -10.24 -11.66
N TRP A 106 -8.73 -10.63 -10.76
CA TRP A 106 -9.28 -11.99 -10.69
C TRP A 106 -10.19 -12.31 -11.86
N ASN A 107 -11.05 -11.38 -12.26
CA ASN A 107 -12.01 -11.59 -13.34
C ASN A 107 -11.37 -11.58 -14.73
N GLY A 108 -10.24 -10.91 -14.92
CA GLY A 108 -9.47 -10.98 -16.16
C GLY A 108 -10.14 -10.34 -17.38
N SER A 109 -11.03 -9.36 -17.19
CA SER A 109 -11.79 -8.75 -18.29
C SER A 109 -10.95 -7.90 -19.25
N SER A 110 -9.85 -7.32 -18.78
CA SER A 110 -8.98 -6.41 -19.56
C SER A 110 -7.50 -6.77 -19.48
N MET A 111 -7.15 -7.79 -18.71
CA MET A 111 -5.83 -8.40 -18.59
C MET A 111 -6.02 -9.90 -18.35
N PRO A 112 -5.01 -10.76 -18.58
CA PRO A 112 -5.11 -12.17 -18.23
C PRO A 112 -5.46 -12.34 -16.75
N ALA A 113 -6.49 -13.14 -16.44
CA ALA A 113 -6.97 -13.40 -15.08
C ALA A 113 -5.81 -13.83 -14.17
N ALA A 114 -5.83 -13.37 -12.92
CA ALA A 114 -4.83 -13.76 -11.95
C ALA A 114 -5.28 -15.05 -11.25
N SER A 115 -4.56 -16.16 -11.47
CA SER A 115 -4.77 -17.41 -10.72
C SER A 115 -4.12 -17.39 -9.34
N THR A 116 -3.13 -16.52 -9.14
CA THR A 116 -2.38 -16.34 -7.89
C THR A 116 -2.14 -14.86 -7.65
N ILE A 117 -2.59 -14.36 -6.50
CA ILE A 117 -2.43 -12.96 -6.08
C ILE A 117 -1.56 -12.92 -4.84
N TYR A 118 -0.52 -12.11 -4.88
CA TYR A 118 0.28 -11.68 -3.73
C TYR A 118 0.05 -10.19 -3.48
N LEU A 119 0.08 -9.79 -2.22
CA LEU A 119 -0.17 -8.41 -1.84
C LEU A 119 1.08 -7.82 -1.19
N ILE A 120 1.53 -6.67 -1.67
CA ILE A 120 2.59 -5.87 -1.03
C ILE A 120 1.98 -4.53 -0.62
N GLY A 121 2.04 -4.20 0.67
CA GLY A 121 1.54 -2.93 1.19
C GLY A 121 2.61 -2.12 1.88
N HIS A 122 2.76 -0.84 1.51
CA HIS A 122 3.69 0.09 2.12
C HIS A 122 3.00 0.99 3.14
N SER A 123 3.56 1.12 4.35
CA SER A 123 3.10 2.07 5.37
C SER A 123 1.60 1.87 5.70
N MET A 124 0.76 2.89 5.53
CA MET A 124 -0.70 2.79 5.65
C MET A 124 -1.28 1.72 4.70
N GLY A 125 -0.79 1.62 3.47
CA GLY A 125 -1.17 0.57 2.53
C GLY A 125 -0.83 -0.83 3.04
N GLY A 126 0.16 -0.96 3.93
CA GLY A 126 0.44 -2.19 4.68
C GLY A 126 -0.69 -2.55 5.62
N GLY A 127 -1.19 -1.60 6.42
CA GLY A 127 -2.35 -1.80 7.29
C GLY A 127 -3.61 -2.21 6.53
N ILE A 128 -3.90 -1.54 5.40
CA ILE A 128 -5.02 -1.90 4.49
C ILE A 128 -4.82 -3.32 3.93
N SER A 129 -3.58 -3.67 3.55
CA SER A 129 -3.24 -4.99 3.01
C SER A 129 -3.40 -6.11 4.03
N ILE A 130 -3.04 -5.89 5.30
CA ILE A 130 -3.25 -6.84 6.39
C ILE A 130 -4.73 -7.17 6.53
N ILE A 131 -5.59 -6.15 6.67
CA ILE A 131 -7.03 -6.31 6.79
C ILE A 131 -7.59 -7.07 5.57
N LYS A 132 -7.21 -6.64 4.37
CA LYS A 132 -7.70 -7.29 3.14
C LYS A 132 -7.23 -8.74 3.04
N THR A 133 -6.03 -9.08 3.47
CA THR A 133 -5.54 -10.47 3.46
C THR A 133 -6.31 -11.36 4.42
N ALA A 134 -6.68 -10.85 5.60
CA ALA A 134 -7.54 -11.58 6.54
C ALA A 134 -8.96 -11.83 5.98
N GLU A 135 -9.47 -10.94 5.11
CA GLU A 135 -10.81 -11.01 4.54
C GLU A 135 -10.90 -11.80 3.22
N ASP A 136 -9.80 -11.98 2.48
CA ASP A 136 -9.85 -12.43 1.07
C ASP A 136 -8.91 -13.61 0.81
N VAL A 137 -9.46 -14.80 0.70
CA VAL A 137 -8.75 -16.07 0.48
C VAL A 137 -8.03 -16.18 -0.89
N ARG A 138 -8.32 -15.26 -1.82
CA ARG A 138 -7.65 -15.18 -3.12
C ARG A 138 -6.21 -14.69 -2.98
N ILE A 139 -5.91 -13.93 -1.92
CA ILE A 139 -4.56 -13.50 -1.59
C ILE A 139 -3.82 -14.71 -1.01
N LYS A 140 -2.69 -15.08 -1.63
CA LYS A 140 -1.92 -16.28 -1.26
C LYS A 140 -0.71 -15.99 -0.40
N LYS A 141 -0.12 -14.81 -0.51
CA LYS A 141 0.98 -14.33 0.33
C LYS A 141 0.84 -12.83 0.58
N LEU A 142 1.28 -12.40 1.75
CA LEU A 142 1.32 -10.99 2.16
C LEU A 142 2.78 -10.57 2.39
N VAL A 143 3.12 -9.38 1.92
CA VAL A 143 4.34 -8.67 2.30
C VAL A 143 3.95 -7.29 2.82
N THR A 144 4.43 -6.90 3.99
CA THR A 144 4.28 -5.54 4.49
C THR A 144 5.63 -4.85 4.55
N MET A 145 5.69 -3.63 4.04
CA MET A 145 6.87 -2.79 3.91
C MET A 145 6.69 -1.54 4.77
N ALA A 146 7.45 -1.40 5.86
CA ALA A 146 7.35 -0.28 6.80
C ALA A 146 5.91 0.01 7.25
N SER A 147 5.13 -1.05 7.53
CA SER A 147 3.69 -0.97 7.81
C SER A 147 3.39 -0.39 9.17
N ILE A 148 2.29 0.34 9.26
CA ILE A 148 1.67 0.70 10.54
C ILE A 148 0.96 -0.51 11.15
N SER A 149 0.88 -0.56 12.49
CA SER A 149 0.10 -1.52 13.29
C SER A 149 -1.26 -0.98 13.74
N GLY A 150 -1.50 0.32 13.52
CA GLY A 150 -2.74 1.00 13.85
C GLY A 150 -2.90 2.31 13.07
N PHE A 151 -4.12 2.62 12.63
CA PHE A 151 -4.40 3.83 11.86
C PHE A 151 -4.24 5.12 12.68
N SER A 152 -4.51 5.08 13.99
CA SER A 152 -4.32 6.23 14.89
C SER A 152 -2.87 6.72 14.98
N ASN A 153 -1.91 5.98 14.43
CA ASN A 153 -0.50 6.37 14.38
C ASN A 153 -0.19 7.36 13.24
N LEU A 154 -1.15 7.62 12.34
CA LEU A 154 -0.98 8.54 11.20
C LEU A 154 -1.09 10.02 11.57
N TRP A 155 -1.51 10.33 12.81
CA TRP A 155 -1.65 11.70 13.33
C TRP A 155 -1.37 11.75 14.84
N PRO A 156 -1.05 12.94 15.39
CA PRO A 156 -0.91 13.08 16.84
C PRO A 156 -2.23 12.82 17.56
N LYS A 157 -2.28 11.84 18.45
CA LYS A 157 -3.51 11.46 19.18
C LYS A 157 -4.17 12.66 19.91
N LYS A 158 -3.36 13.58 20.45
CA LYS A 158 -3.84 14.80 21.11
C LYS A 158 -4.61 15.75 20.18
N ALA A 159 -4.52 15.58 18.85
CA ALA A 159 -5.25 16.41 17.89
C ALA A 159 -6.69 15.92 17.66
N GLU A 160 -7.05 14.70 18.07
CA GLU A 160 -8.36 14.11 17.77
C GLU A 160 -9.54 14.87 18.39
N GLU A 161 -9.41 15.33 19.63
CA GLU A 161 -10.47 16.08 20.30
C GLU A 161 -10.81 17.35 19.54
N GLN A 162 -9.80 18.15 19.19
CA GLN A 162 -9.99 19.37 18.44
C GLN A 162 -10.48 19.08 17.00
N TRP A 163 -9.99 18.02 16.38
CA TRP A 163 -10.47 17.58 15.07
C TRP A 163 -11.96 17.23 15.11
N ARG A 164 -12.40 16.51 16.13
CA ARG A 164 -13.84 16.20 16.32
C ARG A 164 -14.69 17.46 16.50
N LEU A 165 -14.20 18.46 17.23
CA LEU A 165 -14.91 19.73 17.42
C LEU A 165 -14.96 20.60 16.16
N GLN A 166 -13.86 20.67 15.42
CA GLN A 166 -13.73 21.50 14.22
C GLN A 166 -14.25 20.85 12.94
N GLY A 167 -14.45 19.54 12.94
CA GLY A 167 -14.86 18.76 11.75
C GLY A 167 -13.76 18.52 10.74
N MET A 168 -12.59 19.17 10.88
CA MET A 168 -11.46 19.06 9.95
C MET A 168 -10.12 19.26 10.66
N MET A 169 -9.13 18.50 10.22
CA MET A 169 -7.72 18.66 10.57
C MET A 169 -6.88 18.78 9.28
N TYR A 170 -5.69 19.35 9.40
CA TYR A 170 -4.74 19.44 8.30
C TYR A 170 -3.43 18.74 8.67
N VAL A 171 -2.87 18.00 7.71
CA VAL A 171 -1.55 17.39 7.83
C VAL A 171 -0.61 17.99 6.79
N HIS A 172 0.55 18.42 7.22
CA HIS A 172 1.53 19.01 6.32
C HIS A 172 2.14 17.95 5.38
N ASN A 173 2.20 18.25 4.09
CA ASN A 173 2.97 17.49 3.12
C ASN A 173 4.28 18.20 2.84
N ALA A 174 5.37 17.73 3.44
CA ALA A 174 6.68 18.37 3.33
C ALA A 174 7.21 18.45 1.88
N ARG A 175 6.84 17.49 1.02
CA ARG A 175 7.24 17.45 -0.40
C ARG A 175 6.56 18.55 -1.23
N THR A 176 5.23 18.66 -1.11
CA THR A 176 4.45 19.60 -1.94
C THR A 176 4.18 20.93 -1.26
N LYS A 177 4.55 21.07 0.03
CA LYS A 177 4.25 22.23 0.88
C LYS A 177 2.75 22.52 1.02
N GLN A 178 1.92 21.49 0.84
CA GLN A 178 0.46 21.60 0.97
C GLN A 178 0.00 21.19 2.37
N GLU A 179 -1.02 21.88 2.85
CA GLU A 179 -1.80 21.46 4.00
C GLU A 179 -2.92 20.54 3.51
N MET A 180 -2.77 19.25 3.81
CA MET A 180 -3.67 18.20 3.32
C MET A 180 -4.85 18.04 4.30
N PRO A 181 -6.09 18.32 3.86
CA PRO A 181 -7.25 18.28 4.74
C PRO A 181 -7.70 16.85 5.05
N LEU A 182 -8.08 16.60 6.30
CA LEU A 182 -8.71 15.36 6.76
C LEU A 182 -10.04 15.70 7.44
N LYS A 183 -11.16 15.27 6.88
CA LYS A 183 -12.48 15.44 7.51
C LYS A 183 -12.64 14.51 8.70
N VAL A 184 -13.42 14.91 9.67
CA VAL A 184 -13.78 14.11 10.85
C VAL A 184 -14.48 12.80 10.51
N THR A 185 -15.01 12.67 9.30
CA THR A 185 -15.58 11.43 8.76
C THR A 185 -14.59 10.27 8.78
N LEU A 186 -13.27 10.54 8.72
CA LEU A 186 -12.23 9.53 8.89
C LEU A 186 -12.25 8.93 10.31
N LEU A 187 -12.40 9.77 11.35
CA LEU A 187 -12.53 9.29 12.73
C LEU A 187 -13.86 8.57 12.95
N HIS A 188 -14.95 9.07 12.36
CA HIS A 188 -16.25 8.38 12.42
C HIS A 188 -16.23 7.01 11.75
N ASP A 189 -15.45 6.84 10.66
CA ASP A 189 -15.24 5.56 10.02
C ASP A 189 -14.51 4.57 10.94
N LEU A 190 -13.45 5.04 11.63
CA LEU A 190 -12.74 4.24 12.64
C LEU A 190 -13.65 3.84 13.81
N ASP A 191 -14.41 4.77 14.33
CA ASP A 191 -15.32 4.51 15.46
C ASP A 191 -16.39 3.48 15.07
N LYS A 192 -17.01 3.66 13.89
CA LYS A 192 -18.07 2.80 13.39
C LYS A 192 -17.59 1.39 13.05
N ASN A 193 -16.38 1.28 12.50
CA ASN A 193 -15.80 0.04 11.99
C ASN A 193 -14.65 -0.47 12.86
N GLN A 194 -14.63 -0.15 14.15
CA GLN A 194 -13.52 -0.39 15.07
C GLN A 194 -13.00 -1.83 15.03
N ALA A 195 -13.87 -2.83 14.99
CA ALA A 195 -13.47 -4.23 14.97
C ALA A 195 -12.76 -4.60 13.64
N ARG A 196 -13.27 -4.13 12.51
CA ARG A 196 -12.72 -4.38 11.18
C ARG A 196 -11.42 -3.61 10.95
N LEU A 197 -11.34 -2.35 11.41
CA LEU A 197 -10.21 -1.45 11.18
C LEU A 197 -9.13 -1.56 12.27
N ASN A 198 -9.24 -2.52 13.20
CA ASN A 198 -8.17 -2.84 14.14
C ASN A 198 -7.11 -3.71 13.46
N ILE A 199 -6.03 -3.08 12.98
CA ILE A 199 -4.97 -3.76 12.21
C ILE A 199 -4.37 -4.91 13.02
N ALA A 200 -4.05 -4.73 14.30
CA ALA A 200 -3.46 -5.78 15.14
C ALA A 200 -4.40 -6.98 15.31
N ALA A 201 -5.70 -6.74 15.52
CA ALA A 201 -6.69 -7.80 15.60
C ALA A 201 -6.85 -8.54 14.26
N GLN A 202 -6.82 -7.83 13.14
CA GLN A 202 -6.88 -8.44 11.80
C GLN A 202 -5.58 -9.19 11.47
N ALA A 203 -4.42 -8.71 11.92
CA ALA A 203 -3.14 -9.41 11.78
C ALA A 203 -3.19 -10.82 12.38
N ALA A 204 -3.80 -10.98 13.54
CA ALA A 204 -3.98 -12.29 14.18
C ALA A 204 -4.83 -13.29 13.36
N LEU A 205 -5.65 -12.79 12.43
CA LEU A 205 -6.52 -13.60 11.55
C LEU A 205 -5.86 -13.94 10.20
N VAL A 206 -4.72 -13.37 9.88
CA VAL A 206 -3.98 -13.68 8.64
C VAL A 206 -3.43 -15.09 8.74
N THR A 207 -3.89 -15.99 7.89
CA THR A 207 -3.43 -17.39 7.83
C THR A 207 -2.45 -17.65 6.70
N GLN A 208 -2.35 -16.73 5.75
CA GLN A 208 -1.44 -16.79 4.61
C GLN A 208 0.01 -16.55 5.06
N PRO A 209 1.01 -17.15 4.38
CA PRO A 209 2.40 -16.79 4.59
C PRO A 209 2.58 -15.26 4.50
N TRP A 210 3.25 -14.68 5.50
CA TRP A 210 3.42 -13.25 5.63
C TRP A 210 4.86 -12.89 5.98
N LEU A 211 5.47 -12.00 5.17
CA LEU A 211 6.77 -11.39 5.40
C LEU A 211 6.58 -9.92 5.83
N ILE A 212 6.95 -9.61 7.05
CA ILE A 212 7.00 -8.24 7.60
C ILE A 212 8.41 -7.71 7.36
N VAL A 213 8.55 -6.63 6.58
CA VAL A 213 9.85 -5.98 6.33
C VAL A 213 9.83 -4.56 6.89
N HIS A 214 10.82 -4.25 7.72
CA HIS A 214 10.94 -2.93 8.34
C HIS A 214 12.38 -2.47 8.40
N GLY A 215 12.61 -1.17 8.30
CA GLY A 215 13.93 -0.58 8.51
C GLY A 215 14.13 -0.16 9.97
N ASP A 216 15.31 -0.37 10.54
CA ASP A 216 15.61 0.04 11.92
C ASP A 216 15.90 1.53 12.09
N ALA A 217 16.08 2.27 10.98
CA ALA A 217 16.23 3.71 10.96
C ALA A 217 14.94 4.45 10.54
N ASP A 218 13.77 3.75 10.50
CA ASP A 218 12.47 4.36 10.18
C ASP A 218 11.99 5.26 11.33
N THR A 219 12.03 6.57 11.12
CA THR A 219 11.56 7.59 12.08
C THR A 219 10.09 7.98 11.85
N SER A 220 9.49 7.59 10.73
CA SER A 220 8.09 7.89 10.40
C SER A 220 7.14 6.85 11.00
N VAL A 221 7.50 5.58 10.87
CA VAL A 221 6.82 4.44 11.49
C VAL A 221 7.89 3.63 12.22
N PRO A 222 8.04 3.79 13.54
CA PRO A 222 9.07 3.09 14.31
C PRO A 222 9.00 1.56 14.18
N LEU A 223 10.13 0.87 14.31
CA LEU A 223 10.24 -0.59 14.22
C LEU A 223 9.28 -1.34 15.16
N THR A 224 8.89 -0.71 16.27
CA THR A 224 7.89 -1.25 17.22
C THR A 224 6.58 -1.65 16.57
N HIS A 225 6.18 -1.00 15.47
CA HIS A 225 5.01 -1.39 14.70
C HIS A 225 5.16 -2.78 14.06
N ALA A 226 6.35 -3.08 13.52
CA ALA A 226 6.63 -4.42 12.98
C ALA A 226 6.69 -5.48 14.08
N GLU A 227 7.24 -5.13 15.24
CA GLU A 227 7.28 -6.01 16.43
C GLU A 227 5.86 -6.30 16.95
N GLU A 228 4.97 -5.30 17.01
CA GLU A 228 3.56 -5.46 17.37
C GLU A 228 2.83 -6.38 16.38
N LEU A 229 3.06 -6.21 15.07
CA LEU A 229 2.48 -7.08 14.04
C LEU A 229 2.99 -8.52 14.15
N LYS A 230 4.30 -8.69 14.39
CA LYS A 230 4.90 -10.01 14.63
C LYS A 230 4.38 -10.67 15.89
N ALA A 231 4.14 -9.91 16.95
CA ALA A 231 3.55 -10.40 18.19
C ALA A 231 2.09 -10.83 17.98
N ALA A 232 1.30 -10.06 17.18
CA ALA A 232 -0.07 -10.39 16.83
C ALA A 232 -0.17 -11.64 15.93
N GLN A 233 0.81 -11.86 15.04
CA GLN A 233 0.88 -13.04 14.16
C GLN A 233 2.26 -13.72 14.27
N PRO A 234 2.44 -14.65 15.23
CA PRO A 234 3.74 -15.31 15.47
C PRO A 234 4.28 -16.14 14.30
N HIS A 235 3.43 -16.55 13.36
CA HIS A 235 3.85 -17.31 12.18
C HIS A 235 4.39 -16.41 11.04
N ALA A 236 4.14 -15.09 11.08
CA ALA A 236 4.74 -14.17 10.11
C ALA A 236 6.27 -14.16 10.26
N GLU A 237 6.99 -13.99 9.17
CA GLU A 237 8.44 -13.76 9.18
C GLU A 237 8.71 -12.26 9.40
N LEU A 238 9.65 -11.90 10.27
CA LEU A 238 10.10 -10.52 10.45
C LEU A 238 11.51 -10.37 9.89
N LEU A 239 11.67 -9.47 8.93
CA LEU A 239 12.95 -9.04 8.38
C LEU A 239 13.19 -7.57 8.72
N VAL A 240 14.25 -7.32 9.48
CA VAL A 240 14.74 -5.95 9.74
C VAL A 240 15.87 -5.64 8.77
N ILE A 241 15.77 -4.52 8.05
CA ILE A 241 16.81 -4.05 7.14
C ILE A 241 17.64 -2.97 7.85
N PRO A 242 18.92 -3.24 8.15
CA PRO A 242 19.80 -2.29 8.86
C PRO A 242 19.96 -1.00 8.07
N GLY A 243 19.79 0.15 8.78
CA GLY A 243 19.86 1.48 8.19
C GLY A 243 18.70 1.83 7.23
N GLY A 244 17.71 0.96 7.07
CA GLY A 244 16.55 1.25 6.28
C GLY A 244 15.65 2.30 6.92
N ASP A 245 15.38 3.39 6.20
CA ASP A 245 14.37 4.39 6.57
C ASP A 245 12.96 3.98 6.10
N HIS A 246 11.97 4.87 6.29
CA HIS A 246 10.58 4.62 5.92
C HIS A 246 10.37 4.25 4.45
N THR A 247 11.25 4.68 3.57
CA THR A 247 11.20 4.48 2.12
C THR A 247 12.35 3.62 1.60
N PHE A 248 13.13 3.04 2.51
CA PHE A 248 14.30 2.21 2.20
C PHE A 248 15.32 2.93 1.31
N GLY A 249 15.57 4.21 1.62
CA GLY A 249 16.50 5.07 0.90
C GLY A 249 15.95 5.71 -0.37
N ALA A 250 14.68 5.49 -0.70
CA ALA A 250 14.04 6.12 -1.85
C ALA A 250 13.53 7.54 -1.51
N SER A 251 13.43 8.39 -2.54
CA SER A 251 12.82 9.72 -2.46
C SER A 251 11.95 9.98 -3.69
N HIS A 252 11.14 11.04 -3.66
CA HIS A 252 10.41 11.48 -4.84
C HIS A 252 10.70 12.97 -5.14
N PRO A 253 11.12 13.31 -6.38
CA PRO A 253 11.36 12.41 -7.53
C PRO A 253 12.61 11.53 -7.32
N TRP A 254 12.64 10.36 -7.97
CA TRP A 254 13.81 9.49 -8.04
C TRP A 254 14.43 9.57 -9.44
N LEU A 255 15.68 10.03 -9.52
CA LEU A 255 16.34 10.31 -10.80
C LEU A 255 17.37 9.23 -11.20
N ASN A 256 17.67 8.30 -10.29
CA ASN A 256 18.59 7.20 -10.58
C ASN A 256 17.87 6.06 -11.33
N SER A 257 18.62 5.34 -12.16
CA SER A 257 18.13 4.16 -12.89
C SER A 257 18.15 2.87 -12.06
N THR A 258 18.71 2.91 -10.85
CA THR A 258 18.85 1.77 -9.95
C THR A 258 18.11 2.00 -8.64
N LEU A 259 17.70 0.93 -7.99
CA LEU A 259 17.12 0.98 -6.64
C LEU A 259 18.20 1.32 -5.61
N PRO A 260 17.88 2.05 -4.52
CA PRO A 260 18.80 2.25 -3.39
C PRO A 260 19.07 0.91 -2.69
N ALA A 261 20.25 0.78 -2.08
CA ALA A 261 20.71 -0.49 -1.51
C ALA A 261 19.72 -1.14 -0.50
N PRO A 262 19.11 -0.41 0.46
CA PRO A 262 18.13 -1.00 1.36
C PRO A 262 16.88 -1.52 0.63
N LEU A 263 16.43 -0.80 -0.41
CA LEU A 263 15.28 -1.24 -1.21
C LEU A 263 15.63 -2.43 -2.11
N MET A 264 16.88 -2.54 -2.59
CA MET A 264 17.34 -3.72 -3.30
C MET A 264 17.34 -4.96 -2.39
N GLN A 265 17.82 -4.83 -1.15
CA GLN A 265 17.74 -5.92 -0.16
C GLN A 265 16.29 -6.35 0.10
N PHE A 266 15.36 -5.37 0.20
CA PHE A 266 13.94 -5.67 0.26
C PHE A 266 13.50 -6.52 -0.94
N CYS A 267 13.82 -6.09 -2.16
CA CYS A 267 13.42 -6.78 -3.39
C CYS A 267 13.93 -8.23 -3.44
N GLU A 268 15.21 -8.45 -3.12
CA GLU A 268 15.84 -9.78 -3.12
C GLU A 268 15.16 -10.73 -2.10
N LYS A 269 14.89 -10.23 -0.90
CA LYS A 269 14.25 -11.02 0.16
C LYS A 269 12.78 -11.32 -0.16
N VAL A 270 12.06 -10.34 -0.69
CA VAL A 270 10.67 -10.53 -1.14
C VAL A 270 10.62 -11.52 -2.31
N LEU A 271 11.53 -11.41 -3.27
CA LEU A 271 11.63 -12.35 -4.39
C LEU A 271 11.83 -13.80 -3.88
N GLN A 272 12.79 -14.00 -2.95
CA GLN A 272 13.01 -15.29 -2.32
C GLN A 272 11.75 -15.82 -1.61
N PHE A 273 11.08 -14.97 -0.81
CA PHE A 273 9.86 -15.34 -0.09
C PHE A 273 8.70 -15.70 -1.04
N LEU A 274 8.49 -14.91 -2.11
CA LEU A 274 7.40 -15.15 -3.05
C LEU A 274 7.62 -16.38 -3.93
N SER A 275 8.88 -16.73 -4.25
CA SER A 275 9.27 -17.86 -5.09
C SER A 275 9.28 -19.21 -4.35
N ASN A 276 9.35 -19.22 -3.03
CA ASN A 276 9.23 -20.45 -2.24
C ASN A 276 7.78 -20.96 -2.29
N ASN A 277 7.61 -22.27 -2.52
CA ASN A 277 6.29 -22.93 -2.54
C ASN A 277 5.66 -23.04 -1.16
#